data_4f9b4a5e7cfaa1f1ab42f1ad1fbfc789
#
_entry.id   4f9b4a5e7cfaa1f1ab42f1ad1fbfc789
#
_cell.length_a   1.000
_cell.length_b   1.000
_cell.length_c   1.000
_cell.angle_alpha   90.00
_cell.angle_beta   90.00
_cell.angle_gamma   90.00
#
_symmetry.space_group_name_H-M   'P 1'
#
loop_
_entity.id
_entity.type
_entity.pdbx_description
1 polymer ?
#
loop_
_entity_poly.entity_id
_entity_poly.type
_entity_poly.pdbx_seq_one_letter_code
_entity_poly.pdbx_strand_id
1 'polypeptide(L)'
;PTFRGARLKVSVESTTPPMERTKASDRLFVRAQEIAGTLGLSLKGGKTGGGSDASIAAGQGIPALDGLGPEGDGLHAEHEHLLLPSLVERAALLTALLKSL
;
A
#
# COMPACT_ATOMS: atom_id res chain seq x y z
N PRO A 1 -31.42 -10.70 -8.88
CA PRO A 1 -32.59 -10.15 -8.24
C PRO A 1 -33.36 -9.22 -9.18
N THR A 2 -34.67 -9.13 -8.98
CA THR A 2 -35.55 -8.23 -9.73
C THR A 2 -36.26 -7.28 -8.80
N PHE A 3 -36.41 -6.03 -9.22
CA PHE A 3 -37.15 -5.03 -8.47
C PHE A 3 -37.95 -4.16 -9.44
N ARG A 4 -39.30 -4.17 -9.32
CA ARG A 4 -40.23 -3.39 -10.15
C ARG A 4 -39.96 -3.51 -11.66
N GLY A 5 -39.73 -4.74 -12.15
CA GLY A 5 -39.44 -4.99 -13.55
C GLY A 5 -37.98 -4.78 -13.97
N ALA A 6 -37.13 -4.28 -13.07
CA ALA A 6 -35.72 -4.18 -13.34
C ALA A 6 -35.00 -5.51 -13.05
N ARG A 7 -33.96 -5.78 -13.81
CA ARG A 7 -33.11 -6.97 -13.63
C ARG A 7 -31.69 -6.54 -13.37
N LEU A 8 -31.05 -7.19 -12.40
CA LEU A 8 -29.65 -7.02 -12.11
C LEU A 8 -28.91 -8.33 -12.38
N LYS A 9 -27.95 -8.27 -13.31
CA LYS A 9 -27.03 -9.38 -13.57
C LYS A 9 -25.66 -8.94 -13.11
N VAL A 10 -25.08 -9.69 -12.19
CA VAL A 10 -23.73 -9.44 -11.68
C VAL A 10 -22.83 -10.58 -12.13
N SER A 11 -21.75 -10.23 -12.79
CA SER A 11 -20.68 -11.18 -13.12
C SER A 11 -19.36 -10.65 -12.59
N VAL A 12 -18.53 -11.53 -12.05
CA VAL A 12 -17.22 -11.19 -11.54
C VAL A 12 -16.17 -11.74 -12.50
N GLU A 13 -15.48 -10.84 -13.20
CA GLU A 13 -14.43 -11.22 -14.16
C GLU A 13 -13.08 -11.31 -13.49
N SER A 14 -12.80 -10.39 -12.57
CA SER A 14 -11.55 -10.39 -11.80
C SER A 14 -11.78 -9.75 -10.44
N THR A 15 -10.97 -10.15 -9.48
CA THR A 15 -10.95 -9.55 -8.14
C THR A 15 -9.51 -9.27 -7.72
N THR A 16 -9.31 -8.16 -7.00
CA THR A 16 -8.04 -7.90 -6.34
C THR A 16 -8.06 -8.57 -4.98
N PRO A 17 -7.15 -9.51 -4.70
CA PRO A 17 -7.10 -10.17 -3.39
C PRO A 17 -6.71 -9.19 -2.29
N PRO A 18 -7.12 -9.43 -1.03
CA PRO A 18 -6.64 -8.63 0.08
C PRO A 18 -5.13 -8.85 0.27
N MET A 19 -4.44 -7.80 0.68
CA MET A 19 -3.03 -7.91 1.03
C MET A 19 -2.90 -8.41 2.47
N GLU A 20 -2.62 -9.70 2.61
CA GLU A 20 -2.46 -10.33 3.89
C GLU A 20 -1.03 -10.18 4.40
N ARG A 21 -0.90 -10.10 5.72
CA ARG A 21 0.40 -10.05 6.38
C ARG A 21 1.03 -11.43 6.39
N THR A 22 2.19 -11.58 5.75
CA THR A 22 2.96 -12.82 5.71
C THR A 22 4.29 -12.65 6.45
N LYS A 23 4.93 -13.77 6.80
CA LYS A 23 6.27 -13.74 7.42
C LYS A 23 7.30 -13.07 6.51
N ALA A 24 7.21 -13.29 5.21
CA ALA A 24 8.12 -12.69 4.25
C ALA A 24 7.90 -11.18 4.14
N SER A 25 6.64 -10.73 4.13
CA SER A 25 6.32 -9.30 4.14
C SER A 25 6.72 -8.65 5.45
N ASP A 26 6.58 -9.35 6.58
CA ASP A 26 7.03 -8.85 7.88
C ASP A 26 8.55 -8.63 7.89
N ARG A 27 9.32 -9.54 7.34
CA ARG A 27 10.78 -9.38 7.23
C ARG A 27 11.15 -8.18 6.37
N LEU A 28 10.45 -7.99 5.26
CA LEU A 28 10.66 -6.84 4.39
C LEU A 28 10.30 -5.54 5.12
N PHE A 29 9.21 -5.54 5.89
CA PHE A 29 8.81 -4.38 6.69
C PHE A 29 9.83 -4.04 7.77
N VAL A 30 10.34 -5.02 8.50
CA VAL A 30 11.40 -4.82 9.51
C VAL A 30 12.64 -4.20 8.87
N ARG A 31 13.03 -4.67 7.69
CA ARG A 31 14.15 -4.09 6.97
C ARG A 31 13.88 -2.63 6.58
N ALA A 32 12.68 -2.34 6.12
CA ALA A 32 12.28 -0.96 5.82
C ALA A 32 12.32 -0.08 7.06
N GLN A 33 11.90 -0.59 8.22
CA GLN A 33 11.97 0.13 9.49
C GLN A 33 13.42 0.40 9.92
N GLU A 34 14.31 -0.56 9.74
CA GLU A 34 15.74 -0.39 10.04
C GLU A 34 16.37 0.70 9.18
N ILE A 35 16.08 0.69 7.88
CA ILE A 35 16.57 1.70 6.94
C ILE A 35 15.98 3.06 7.27
N ALA A 36 14.68 3.13 7.56
CA ALA A 36 14.05 4.38 7.98
C ALA A 36 14.72 4.96 9.23
N GLY A 37 15.07 4.11 10.19
CA GLY A 37 15.80 4.51 11.39
C GLY A 37 17.14 5.16 11.09
N THR A 38 17.89 4.66 10.09
CA THR A 38 19.15 5.25 9.67
C THR A 38 18.98 6.64 9.06
N LEU A 39 17.81 6.94 8.54
CA LEU A 39 17.45 8.24 7.96
C LEU A 39 16.76 9.16 8.97
N GLY A 40 16.62 8.74 10.22
CA GLY A 40 15.92 9.50 11.24
C GLY A 40 14.40 9.47 11.08
N LEU A 41 13.87 8.52 10.33
CA LEU A 41 12.43 8.37 10.08
C LEU A 41 11.84 7.26 10.93
N SER A 42 10.56 7.39 11.24
CA SER A 42 9.77 6.35 11.92
C SER A 42 8.74 5.79 10.96
N LEU A 43 8.75 4.48 10.78
CA LEU A 43 7.85 3.78 9.88
C LEU A 43 6.93 2.86 10.69
N LYS A 44 5.62 3.05 10.54
CA LYS A 44 4.61 2.26 11.25
C LYS A 44 3.77 1.46 10.26
N GLY A 45 3.42 0.25 10.66
CA GLY A 45 2.49 -0.58 9.92
C GLY A 45 1.05 -0.21 10.23
N GLY A 46 0.17 -0.49 9.28
CA GLY A 46 -1.26 -0.25 9.43
C GLY A 46 -2.07 -1.08 8.45
N LYS A 47 -3.37 -0.92 8.51
CA LYS A 47 -4.32 -1.56 7.60
C LYS A 47 -5.16 -0.50 6.91
N THR A 48 -5.53 -0.77 5.66
CA THR A 48 -6.44 0.06 4.91
C THR A 48 -7.38 -0.82 4.09
N GLY A 49 -8.58 -0.33 3.80
CA GLY A 49 -9.55 -1.03 2.98
C GLY A 49 -9.36 -0.82 1.47
N GLY A 50 -8.40 0.00 1.07
CA GLY A 50 -8.13 0.25 -0.35
C GLY A 50 -7.41 -0.89 -1.04
N GLY A 51 -7.60 -1.02 -2.36
CA GLY A 51 -6.85 -1.94 -3.20
C GLY A 51 -5.54 -1.33 -3.68
N SER A 52 -4.58 -2.19 -4.01
CA SER A 52 -3.25 -1.79 -4.46
C SER A 52 -2.65 -2.85 -5.36
N ASP A 53 -1.73 -2.44 -6.23
CA ASP A 53 -0.95 -3.38 -7.03
C ASP A 53 -0.08 -4.28 -6.14
N ALA A 54 0.34 -3.80 -4.97
CA ALA A 54 1.02 -4.62 -3.97
C ALA A 54 0.17 -5.79 -3.49
N SER A 55 -1.16 -5.62 -3.42
CA SER A 55 -2.09 -6.70 -3.09
C SER A 55 -2.05 -7.83 -4.13
N ILE A 56 -1.89 -7.47 -5.39
CA ILE A 56 -1.78 -8.44 -6.49
C ILE A 56 -0.49 -9.25 -6.34
N ALA A 57 0.63 -8.58 -6.11
CA ALA A 57 1.93 -9.23 -5.90
C ALA A 57 1.90 -10.14 -4.65
N ALA A 58 1.34 -9.66 -3.55
CA ALA A 58 1.21 -10.43 -2.32
C ALA A 58 0.34 -11.67 -2.52
N GLY A 59 -0.74 -11.56 -3.32
CA GLY A 59 -1.62 -12.68 -3.67
C GLY A 59 -0.91 -13.77 -4.48
N GLN A 60 0.20 -13.45 -5.14
CA GLN A 60 1.05 -14.40 -5.86
C GLN A 60 2.17 -14.98 -4.97
N GLY A 61 2.17 -14.68 -3.69
CA GLY A 61 3.19 -15.14 -2.76
C GLY A 61 4.48 -14.32 -2.77
N ILE A 62 4.50 -13.18 -3.44
CA ILE A 62 5.66 -12.29 -3.50
C ILE A 62 5.63 -11.35 -2.28
N PRO A 63 6.71 -11.27 -1.49
CA PRO A 63 6.79 -10.30 -0.41
C PRO A 63 6.58 -8.89 -0.93
N ALA A 64 5.67 -8.15 -0.35
CA ALA A 64 5.30 -6.83 -0.83
C ALA A 64 5.01 -5.88 0.33
N LEU A 65 5.29 -4.62 0.11
CA LEU A 65 4.92 -3.51 0.99
C LEU A 65 4.13 -2.49 0.18
N ASP A 66 3.18 -1.86 0.84
CA ASP A 66 2.41 -0.76 0.29
C ASP A 66 2.53 0.46 1.20
N GLY A 67 2.07 1.61 0.73
CA GLY A 67 2.05 2.81 1.54
C GLY A 67 3.40 3.51 1.72
N LEU A 68 4.37 3.25 0.84
CA LEU A 68 5.70 3.87 0.90
C LEU A 68 5.77 5.26 0.24
N GLY A 69 4.65 5.74 -0.28
CA GLY A 69 4.58 7.07 -0.87
C GLY A 69 4.51 8.19 0.17
N PRO A 70 4.35 9.44 -0.28
CA PRO A 70 4.28 10.59 0.62
C PRO A 70 3.04 10.54 1.51
N GLU A 71 3.12 11.23 2.64
CA GLU A 71 1.98 11.40 3.53
C GLU A 71 1.02 12.46 2.98
N GLY A 72 -0.26 12.23 3.17
CA GLY A 72 -1.31 13.12 2.73
C GLY A 72 -2.67 12.62 3.20
N ASP A 73 -3.71 13.27 2.71
CA ASP A 73 -5.08 12.92 3.06
C ASP A 73 -6.03 13.37 1.95
N GLY A 74 -7.31 13.03 2.11
CA GLY A 74 -8.36 13.42 1.18
C GLY A 74 -8.37 12.62 -0.12
N LEU A 75 -7.89 11.38 -0.10
CA LEU A 75 -7.84 10.54 -1.29
C LEU A 75 -9.20 10.46 -1.99
N HIS A 76 -9.22 10.73 -3.29
CA HIS A 76 -10.41 10.80 -4.16
C HIS A 76 -11.36 11.95 -3.82
N ALA A 77 -10.95 12.92 -3.00
CA ALA A 77 -11.70 14.12 -2.69
C ALA A 77 -11.06 15.37 -3.31
N GLU A 78 -11.80 16.46 -3.40
CA GLU A 78 -11.28 17.72 -3.97
C GLU A 78 -10.13 18.31 -3.16
N HIS A 79 -10.09 18.03 -1.85
CA HIS A 79 -9.01 18.49 -0.97
C HIS A 79 -7.83 17.52 -0.88
N GLU A 80 -7.77 16.55 -1.77
CA GLU A 80 -6.65 15.60 -1.82
C GLU A 80 -5.31 16.35 -1.89
N HIS A 81 -4.40 16.00 -1.01
CA HIS A 81 -3.13 16.68 -0.88
C HIS A 81 -2.06 15.75 -0.32
N LEU A 82 -0.82 16.17 -0.46
CA LEU A 82 0.32 15.52 0.19
C LEU A 82 1.16 16.57 0.93
N LEU A 83 1.91 16.09 1.92
CA LEU A 83 2.85 16.89 2.67
C LEU A 83 4.20 16.84 1.96
N LEU A 84 4.65 17.98 1.40
CA LEU A 84 5.89 18.05 0.62
C LEU A 84 7.13 17.52 1.36
N PRO A 85 7.35 17.82 2.66
CA PRO A 85 8.48 17.23 3.38
C PRO A 85 8.48 15.72 3.38
N SER A 86 7.29 15.09 3.45
CA SER A 86 7.18 13.63 3.43
C SER A 86 7.55 13.05 2.08
N LEU A 87 7.33 13.78 0.99
CA LEU A 87 7.73 13.35 -0.36
C LEU A 87 9.25 13.13 -0.43
N VAL A 88 10.02 14.06 0.10
CA VAL A 88 11.49 13.96 0.14
C VAL A 88 11.93 12.81 1.04
N GLU A 89 11.35 12.69 2.22
CA GLU A 89 11.65 11.62 3.17
C GLU A 89 11.36 10.24 2.58
N ARG A 90 10.21 10.07 1.94
CA ARG A 90 9.81 8.80 1.33
C ARG A 90 10.66 8.46 0.11
N ALA A 91 11.05 9.45 -0.69
CA ALA A 91 11.96 9.23 -1.81
C ALA A 91 13.33 8.76 -1.31
N ALA A 92 13.85 9.34 -0.23
CA ALA A 92 15.09 8.90 0.40
C ALA A 92 14.98 7.48 0.95
N LEU A 93 13.89 7.16 1.63
CA LEU A 93 13.62 5.82 2.16
C LEU A 93 13.59 4.78 1.03
N LEU A 94 12.83 5.06 -0.01
CA LEU A 94 12.68 4.13 -1.13
C LEU A 94 14.03 3.91 -1.85
N THR A 95 14.79 4.98 -2.05
CA THR A 95 16.12 4.89 -2.67
C THR A 95 17.05 4.00 -1.83
N ALA A 96 17.11 4.22 -0.52
CA ALA A 96 17.95 3.43 0.38
C ALA A 96 17.49 1.97 0.43
N LEU A 97 16.19 1.72 0.45
CA LEU A 97 15.63 0.38 0.45
C LEU A 97 15.98 -0.37 -0.83
N LEU A 98 15.81 0.24 -1.99
CA LEU A 98 16.16 -0.37 -3.28
C LEU A 98 17.65 -0.70 -3.39
N LYS A 99 18.52 0.15 -2.88
CA LYS A 99 19.97 -0.11 -2.85
C LYS A 99 20.36 -1.26 -1.94
N SER A 100 19.54 -1.57 -0.94
CA SER A 100 19.83 -2.60 0.06
C SER A 100 19.32 -3.98 -0.31
N LEU A 101 18.49 -4.07 -1.33
CA LEU A 101 17.90 -5.34 -1.78
C LEU A 101 18.83 -6.13 -2.70
#